data_3718ceb66272bb0b6343f96fd446865c
#
_entry.id   3718ceb66272bb0b6343f96fd446865c
#
_cell.length_a   1.000
_cell.length_b   1.000
_cell.length_c   1.000
_cell.angle_alpha   90.00
_cell.angle_beta   90.00
_cell.angle_gamma   90.00
#
_symmetry.space_group_name_H-M   'P 1'
#
loop_
_entity.id
_entity.type
_entity.pdbx_description
1 polymer ?
#
loop_
_entity_poly.entity_id
_entity_poly.type
_entity_poly.pdbx_seq_one_letter_code
_entity_poly.pdbx_strand_id
1 'polypeptide(L)'
;MFAPDKLTVGIFLPLRNYAGDMKVLAGQADLVSQIDRQGFAAVWVRDVPLFDPSFGDAGQVFDPFTYLAYLAARTKHVALATGSAVISLRHPIDLAKAATTIDQLSGGRLVMGVASGDRPIEFPAYGLEHGDRAERFAHALSYMRQLMQAGLLAIDSPLGRFKGAEFLPKPVAGAIPMMVTGSSGQSLAWIAEHADGWLTYPNATHTPTGPQHLAEKIRAWRDLIPGGAFRPHMTNEWIDLVDDPDHPRTPLHGGYVLRTGRKGLMALLEAWQAAGVNHAALGIQFSQRPASEVLEELAADVLPHFPSHGAVPPCRPWNF
;
A
#
# COMPACT_ATOMS: atom_id res chain seq x y z
N MET A 1 -5.23 8.79 8.42
CA MET A 1 -4.71 7.41 8.39
C MET A 1 -3.50 7.24 9.32
N PHE A 2 -2.49 8.09 9.28
CA PHE A 2 -1.28 7.92 10.09
C PHE A 2 -1.20 8.89 11.27
N ALA A 3 -0.80 8.39 12.44
CA ALA A 3 -0.46 9.20 13.60
C ALA A 3 0.65 8.51 14.41
N PRO A 4 1.49 9.28 15.16
CA PRO A 4 2.46 8.70 16.07
C PRO A 4 1.81 7.74 17.06
N ASP A 5 2.49 6.65 17.37
CA ASP A 5 2.11 5.66 18.39
C ASP A 5 0.72 5.02 18.23
N LYS A 6 0.13 5.14 17.04
CA LYS A 6 -1.17 4.56 16.71
C LYS A 6 -1.06 3.68 15.47
N LEU A 7 -1.75 2.55 15.51
CA LEU A 7 -1.91 1.64 14.40
C LEU A 7 -3.33 1.74 13.85
N THR A 8 -3.46 1.74 12.52
CA THR A 8 -4.73 1.61 11.81
C THR A 8 -4.72 0.36 10.95
N VAL A 9 -5.89 -0.14 10.59
CA VAL A 9 -6.04 -1.36 9.78
C VAL A 9 -6.64 -1.03 8.43
N GLY A 10 -6.06 -1.60 7.38
CA GLY A 10 -6.56 -1.56 6.00
C GLY A 10 -6.65 -2.96 5.41
N ILE A 11 -7.20 -3.04 4.21
CA ILE A 11 -7.43 -4.31 3.51
C ILE A 11 -6.67 -4.31 2.18
N PHE A 12 -5.96 -5.39 1.90
CA PHE A 12 -5.35 -5.67 0.61
C PHE A 12 -6.36 -6.32 -0.35
N LEU A 13 -6.36 -5.85 -1.59
CA LEU A 13 -7.10 -6.44 -2.69
C LEU A 13 -6.17 -7.27 -3.60
N PRO A 14 -6.66 -8.32 -4.28
CA PRO A 14 -8.04 -8.78 -4.31
C PRO A 14 -8.46 -9.48 -3.02
N LEU A 15 -9.77 -9.52 -2.74
CA LEU A 15 -10.31 -10.25 -1.58
C LEU A 15 -10.39 -11.77 -1.82
N ARG A 16 -10.23 -12.19 -3.06
CA ARG A 16 -10.13 -13.60 -3.50
C ARG A 16 -9.09 -13.72 -4.59
N ASN A 17 -8.41 -14.85 -4.63
CA ASN A 17 -7.45 -15.15 -5.68
C ASN A 17 -8.13 -15.35 -7.03
N TYR A 18 -7.53 -14.80 -8.07
CA TYR A 18 -7.88 -15.16 -9.44
C TYR A 18 -7.47 -16.63 -9.72
N ALA A 19 -8.42 -17.41 -10.19
CA ALA A 19 -8.24 -18.83 -10.48
C ALA A 19 -8.65 -19.21 -11.92
N GLY A 20 -8.43 -18.28 -12.88
CA GLY A 20 -8.77 -18.48 -14.28
C GLY A 20 -10.15 -17.96 -14.71
N ASP A 21 -11.05 -17.63 -13.80
CA ASP A 21 -12.36 -17.03 -14.09
C ASP A 21 -12.51 -15.68 -13.40
N MET A 22 -12.77 -14.63 -14.20
CA MET A 22 -13.02 -13.27 -13.70
C MET A 22 -14.24 -13.17 -12.77
N LYS A 23 -15.15 -14.14 -12.81
CA LYS A 23 -16.32 -14.17 -11.91
C LYS A 23 -15.93 -14.25 -10.43
N VAL A 24 -14.74 -14.77 -10.11
CA VAL A 24 -14.24 -14.79 -8.74
C VAL A 24 -14.09 -13.39 -8.15
N LEU A 25 -13.92 -12.38 -8.98
CA LEU A 25 -13.82 -10.96 -8.59
C LEU A 25 -15.17 -10.22 -8.65
N ALA A 26 -16.24 -10.91 -9.04
CA ALA A 26 -17.58 -10.31 -9.05
C ALA A 26 -17.99 -9.87 -7.64
N GLY A 27 -18.60 -8.68 -7.52
CA GLY A 27 -19.02 -8.12 -6.24
C GLY A 27 -17.89 -7.54 -5.38
N GLN A 28 -16.61 -7.64 -5.79
CA GLN A 28 -15.49 -7.11 -5.00
C GLN A 28 -15.63 -5.61 -4.72
N ALA A 29 -16.13 -4.82 -5.67
CA ALA A 29 -16.35 -3.39 -5.47
C ALA A 29 -17.43 -3.07 -4.43
N ASP A 30 -18.42 -3.94 -4.29
CA ASP A 30 -19.47 -3.81 -3.27
C ASP A 30 -18.88 -4.11 -1.88
N LEU A 31 -18.01 -5.11 -1.77
CA LEU A 31 -17.26 -5.39 -0.55
C LEU A 31 -16.29 -4.23 -0.20
N VAL A 32 -15.69 -3.56 -1.19
CA VAL A 32 -14.89 -2.35 -0.94
C VAL A 32 -15.77 -1.22 -0.41
N SER A 33 -17.00 -1.07 -0.92
CA SER A 33 -17.96 -0.12 -0.36
C SER A 33 -18.39 -0.49 1.07
N GLN A 34 -18.41 -1.77 1.41
CA GLN A 34 -18.63 -2.24 2.79
C GLN A 34 -17.42 -1.88 3.68
N ILE A 35 -16.19 -2.13 3.24
CA ILE A 35 -14.94 -1.75 3.92
C ILE A 35 -14.95 -0.25 4.26
N ASP A 36 -15.34 0.60 3.29
CA ASP A 36 -15.47 2.05 3.48
C ASP A 36 -16.45 2.43 4.59
N ARG A 37 -17.64 1.79 4.62
CA ARG A 37 -18.66 2.04 5.65
C ARG A 37 -18.30 1.49 7.01
N GLN A 38 -17.52 0.42 7.08
CA GLN A 38 -17.12 -0.24 8.33
C GLN A 38 -15.98 0.46 9.06
N GLY A 39 -15.34 1.47 8.45
CA GLY A 39 -14.33 2.28 9.12
C GLY A 39 -12.90 1.77 9.02
N PHE A 40 -12.60 0.88 8.07
CA PHE A 40 -11.21 0.56 7.73
C PHE A 40 -10.49 1.82 7.24
N ALA A 41 -9.18 1.90 7.50
CA ALA A 41 -8.41 3.09 7.20
C ALA A 41 -8.02 3.21 5.71
N ALA A 42 -7.82 2.09 5.02
CA ALA A 42 -7.36 2.06 3.63
C ALA A 42 -7.77 0.79 2.90
N VAL A 43 -7.81 0.87 1.57
CA VAL A 43 -7.73 -0.28 0.67
C VAL A 43 -6.47 -0.19 -0.17
N TRP A 44 -5.80 -1.33 -0.34
CA TRP A 44 -4.51 -1.45 -1.02
C TRP A 44 -4.65 -2.31 -2.26
N VAL A 45 -4.10 -1.85 -3.38
CA VAL A 45 -4.04 -2.62 -4.63
C VAL A 45 -2.58 -2.87 -5.01
N ARG A 46 -2.32 -4.04 -5.60
CA ARG A 46 -0.99 -4.43 -6.07
C ARG A 46 -0.82 -4.03 -7.53
N ASP A 47 0.41 -3.86 -7.95
CA ASP A 47 0.79 -3.62 -9.33
C ASP A 47 1.51 -4.86 -9.88
N VAL A 48 0.79 -5.66 -10.64
CA VAL A 48 1.29 -6.90 -11.24
C VAL A 48 0.90 -6.88 -12.73
N PRO A 49 1.73 -6.26 -13.58
CA PRO A 49 1.45 -6.15 -15.01
C PRO A 49 1.29 -7.49 -15.72
N LEU A 50 2.10 -8.48 -15.32
CA LEU A 50 2.10 -9.81 -15.91
C LEU A 50 1.92 -10.88 -14.83
N PHE A 51 0.96 -11.78 -15.03
CA PHE A 51 0.83 -12.95 -14.17
C PHE A 51 1.94 -13.96 -14.49
N ASP A 52 2.82 -14.20 -13.53
CA ASP A 52 3.89 -15.21 -13.60
C ASP A 52 3.57 -16.36 -12.63
N PRO A 53 3.13 -17.54 -13.14
CA PRO A 53 2.84 -18.67 -12.29
C PRO A 53 4.05 -19.20 -11.49
N SER A 54 5.27 -18.93 -11.95
CA SER A 54 6.50 -19.39 -11.27
C SER A 54 6.84 -18.55 -10.05
N PHE A 55 6.29 -17.34 -9.94
CA PHE A 55 6.55 -16.43 -8.82
C PHE A 55 5.84 -16.84 -7.52
N GLY A 56 4.83 -17.73 -7.62
CA GLY A 56 4.13 -18.29 -6.46
C GLY A 56 3.20 -17.32 -5.74
N ASP A 57 2.86 -16.22 -6.37
CA ASP A 57 2.07 -15.12 -5.82
C ASP A 57 0.62 -15.12 -6.37
N ALA A 58 -0.30 -14.57 -5.60
CA ALA A 58 -1.65 -14.31 -6.06
C ALA A 58 -1.67 -13.12 -7.02
N GLY A 59 -2.14 -13.34 -8.24
CA GLY A 59 -2.21 -12.30 -9.26
C GLY A 59 -3.17 -11.18 -8.91
N GLN A 60 -2.74 -9.95 -9.06
CA GLN A 60 -3.62 -8.80 -9.26
C GLN A 60 -4.03 -8.78 -10.72
N VAL A 61 -5.33 -8.65 -11.01
CA VAL A 61 -5.84 -8.75 -12.38
C VAL A 61 -6.01 -7.38 -13.04
N PHE A 62 -6.41 -6.38 -12.26
CA PHE A 62 -6.69 -5.05 -12.77
C PHE A 62 -5.45 -4.13 -12.69
N ASP A 63 -5.33 -3.21 -13.67
CA ASP A 63 -4.39 -2.11 -13.56
C ASP A 63 -4.68 -1.31 -12.28
N PRO A 64 -3.67 -1.05 -11.42
CA PRO A 64 -3.90 -0.45 -10.11
C PRO A 64 -4.49 0.95 -10.19
N PHE A 65 -4.04 1.78 -11.11
CA PHE A 65 -4.50 3.17 -11.21
C PHE A 65 -5.92 3.26 -11.76
N THR A 66 -6.22 2.50 -12.80
CA THR A 66 -7.59 2.42 -13.35
C THR A 66 -8.55 1.88 -12.29
N TYR A 67 -8.14 0.86 -11.54
CA TYR A 67 -8.99 0.28 -10.51
C TYR A 67 -9.17 1.23 -9.31
N LEU A 68 -8.14 1.91 -8.85
CA LEU A 68 -8.25 2.92 -7.81
C LEU A 68 -9.15 4.10 -8.22
N ALA A 69 -9.10 4.54 -9.48
CA ALA A 69 -10.02 5.57 -9.98
C ALA A 69 -11.49 5.11 -9.92
N TYR A 70 -11.76 3.85 -10.29
CA TYR A 70 -13.09 3.26 -10.14
C TYR A 70 -13.52 3.17 -8.66
N LEU A 71 -12.62 2.75 -7.77
CA LEU A 71 -12.89 2.67 -6.33
C LEU A 71 -13.08 4.05 -5.69
N ALA A 72 -12.41 5.09 -6.21
CA ALA A 72 -12.62 6.47 -5.76
C ALA A 72 -14.08 6.92 -5.89
N ALA A 73 -14.76 6.50 -6.97
CA ALA A 73 -16.16 6.78 -7.17
C ALA A 73 -17.11 5.95 -6.28
N ARG A 74 -16.62 4.85 -5.71
CA ARG A 74 -17.40 3.89 -4.90
C ARG A 74 -17.21 4.08 -3.40
N THR A 75 -16.27 4.90 -2.97
CA THR A 75 -15.85 5.09 -1.57
C THR A 75 -15.80 6.57 -1.20
N LYS A 76 -15.90 6.88 0.10
CA LYS A 76 -15.89 8.26 0.61
C LYS A 76 -14.81 8.51 1.66
N HIS A 77 -14.42 7.50 2.41
CA HIS A 77 -13.61 7.65 3.63
C HIS A 77 -12.26 6.95 3.57
N VAL A 78 -12.22 5.70 3.07
CA VAL A 78 -10.97 4.93 3.02
C VAL A 78 -9.92 5.61 2.16
N ALA A 79 -8.67 5.57 2.60
CA ALA A 79 -7.54 5.90 1.75
C ALA A 79 -7.43 4.85 0.62
N LEU A 80 -7.06 5.32 -0.55
CA LEU A 80 -6.85 4.51 -1.74
C LEU A 80 -5.35 4.35 -1.94
N ALA A 81 -4.84 3.13 -1.90
CA ALA A 81 -3.40 2.95 -1.84
C ALA A 81 -2.86 1.91 -2.82
N THR A 82 -1.64 2.14 -3.30
CA THR A 82 -0.88 1.13 -4.03
C THR A 82 0.07 0.39 -3.10
N GLY A 83 0.10 -0.91 -3.17
CA GLY A 83 0.99 -1.73 -2.34
C GLY A 83 1.69 -2.82 -3.14
N SER A 84 2.59 -2.46 -4.04
CA SER A 84 3.11 -1.14 -4.40
C SER A 84 3.11 -0.92 -5.90
N ALA A 85 3.04 0.32 -6.34
CA ALA A 85 3.24 0.66 -7.75
C ALA A 85 4.72 0.47 -8.14
N VAL A 86 4.99 -0.24 -9.23
CA VAL A 86 6.34 -0.47 -9.74
C VAL A 86 6.73 0.72 -10.63
N ILE A 87 7.28 1.76 -10.01
CA ILE A 87 7.56 3.03 -10.69
C ILE A 87 8.76 3.01 -11.63
N SER A 88 9.59 1.97 -11.57
CA SER A 88 10.70 1.77 -12.48
C SER A 88 10.31 1.26 -13.87
N LEU A 89 9.11 0.66 -14.00
CA LEU A 89 8.62 0.07 -15.25
C LEU A 89 7.99 1.09 -16.21
N ARG A 90 7.36 2.14 -15.66
CA ARG A 90 6.57 3.09 -16.45
C ARG A 90 7.21 4.47 -16.47
N HIS A 91 6.80 5.30 -17.44
CA HIS A 91 7.28 6.68 -17.48
C HIS A 91 6.71 7.50 -16.30
N PRO A 92 7.54 8.28 -15.57
CA PRO A 92 7.10 9.02 -14.40
C PRO A 92 6.01 10.08 -14.68
N ILE A 93 5.94 10.62 -15.90
CA ILE A 93 4.84 11.53 -16.29
C ILE A 93 3.50 10.80 -16.26
N ASP A 94 3.41 9.59 -16.81
CA ASP A 94 2.16 8.84 -16.86
C ASP A 94 1.72 8.40 -15.47
N LEU A 95 2.67 7.93 -14.64
CA LEU A 95 2.42 7.57 -13.25
C LEU A 95 1.95 8.76 -12.42
N ALA A 96 2.63 9.90 -12.53
CA ALA A 96 2.24 11.11 -11.82
C ALA A 96 0.87 11.62 -12.28
N LYS A 97 0.58 11.54 -13.61
CA LYS A 97 -0.72 11.93 -14.16
C LYS A 97 -1.85 11.06 -13.62
N ALA A 98 -1.68 9.75 -13.62
CA ALA A 98 -2.65 8.82 -13.06
C ALA A 98 -2.84 9.08 -11.55
N ALA A 99 -1.74 9.20 -10.79
CA ALA A 99 -1.78 9.44 -9.36
C ALA A 99 -2.48 10.75 -9.00
N THR A 100 -2.11 11.88 -9.60
CA THR A 100 -2.74 13.17 -9.32
C THR A 100 -4.20 13.24 -9.77
N THR A 101 -4.56 12.51 -10.82
CA THR A 101 -5.96 12.36 -11.25
C THR A 101 -6.78 11.63 -10.18
N ILE A 102 -6.29 10.48 -9.68
CA ILE A 102 -6.97 9.73 -8.62
C ILE A 102 -7.05 10.55 -7.33
N ASP A 103 -5.97 11.27 -7.00
CA ASP A 103 -5.93 12.12 -5.81
C ASP A 103 -7.03 13.20 -5.88
N GLN A 104 -7.16 13.88 -7.02
CA GLN A 104 -8.23 14.85 -7.25
C GLN A 104 -9.62 14.20 -7.21
N LEU A 105 -9.84 13.12 -7.93
CA LEU A 105 -11.14 12.43 -7.98
C LEU A 105 -11.57 11.86 -6.63
N SER A 106 -10.62 11.46 -5.80
CA SER A 106 -10.86 10.95 -4.45
C SER A 106 -10.92 12.02 -3.37
N GLY A 107 -10.55 13.29 -3.69
CA GLY A 107 -10.48 14.38 -2.70
C GLY A 107 -9.28 14.26 -1.76
N GLY A 108 -8.12 13.88 -2.26
CA GLY A 108 -6.88 13.82 -1.49
C GLY A 108 -6.69 12.52 -0.69
N ARG A 109 -7.35 11.42 -1.09
CA ARG A 109 -7.29 10.13 -0.37
C ARG A 109 -6.22 9.16 -0.90
N LEU A 110 -5.42 9.56 -1.92
CA LEU A 110 -4.42 8.67 -2.48
C LEU A 110 -3.17 8.59 -1.58
N VAL A 111 -2.68 7.37 -1.39
CA VAL A 111 -1.38 7.06 -0.80
C VAL A 111 -0.62 6.14 -1.76
N MET A 112 0.58 6.49 -2.14
CA MET A 112 1.38 5.66 -3.03
C MET A 112 2.40 4.84 -2.24
N GLY A 113 2.22 3.52 -2.15
CA GLY A 113 3.32 2.61 -1.95
C GLY A 113 4.06 2.44 -3.28
N VAL A 114 5.37 2.63 -3.28
CA VAL A 114 6.20 2.60 -4.49
C VAL A 114 7.33 1.60 -4.34
N ALA A 115 7.64 0.87 -5.41
CA ALA A 115 8.66 -0.16 -5.44
C ALA A 115 9.48 -0.13 -6.72
N SER A 116 10.68 -0.73 -6.66
CA SER A 116 11.53 -0.90 -7.84
C SER A 116 11.16 -2.11 -8.71
N GLY A 117 10.26 -2.98 -8.25
CA GLY A 117 9.91 -4.24 -8.91
C GLY A 117 10.84 -5.38 -8.54
N ASP A 118 10.25 -6.55 -8.37
CA ASP A 118 10.91 -7.79 -7.94
C ASP A 118 10.74 -8.96 -8.93
N ARG A 119 9.92 -8.79 -9.98
CA ARG A 119 9.69 -9.81 -11.01
C ARG A 119 10.57 -9.58 -12.24
N PRO A 120 11.63 -10.40 -12.43
CA PRO A 120 12.57 -10.19 -13.54
C PRO A 120 11.92 -10.27 -14.93
N ILE A 121 10.86 -11.06 -15.09
CA ILE A 121 10.15 -11.26 -16.36
C ILE A 121 9.47 -9.96 -16.88
N GLU A 122 9.09 -9.07 -15.97
CA GLU A 122 8.40 -7.83 -16.35
C GLU A 122 9.31 -6.84 -17.08
N PHE A 123 10.58 -6.76 -16.70
CA PHE A 123 11.50 -5.75 -17.26
C PHE A 123 11.73 -5.89 -18.76
N PRO A 124 12.11 -7.07 -19.30
CA PRO A 124 12.24 -7.24 -20.74
C PRO A 124 10.93 -6.99 -21.51
N ALA A 125 9.78 -7.28 -20.91
CA ALA A 125 8.48 -7.01 -21.54
C ALA A 125 8.22 -5.50 -21.71
N TYR A 126 8.82 -4.66 -20.87
CA TYR A 126 8.82 -3.20 -21.00
C TYR A 126 10.05 -2.66 -21.77
N GLY A 127 10.90 -3.52 -22.32
CA GLY A 127 12.15 -3.11 -23.00
C GLY A 127 13.20 -2.55 -22.03
N LEU A 128 13.22 -3.03 -20.79
CA LEU A 128 14.10 -2.57 -19.72
C LEU A 128 14.97 -3.71 -19.18
N GLU A 129 16.07 -3.34 -18.53
CA GLU A 129 16.93 -4.27 -17.84
C GLU A 129 16.59 -4.31 -16.33
N HIS A 130 16.40 -5.53 -15.80
CA HIS A 130 16.11 -5.71 -14.37
C HIS A 130 17.24 -5.20 -13.45
N GLY A 131 18.49 -5.23 -13.94
CA GLY A 131 19.66 -4.74 -13.20
C GLY A 131 19.57 -3.25 -12.86
N ASP A 132 18.94 -2.46 -13.71
CA ASP A 132 18.89 -0.99 -13.60
C ASP A 132 17.72 -0.49 -12.71
N ARG A 133 16.89 -1.40 -12.20
CA ARG A 133 15.64 -1.05 -11.49
C ARG A 133 15.83 -0.12 -10.30
N ALA A 134 16.94 -0.26 -9.57
CA ALA A 134 17.21 0.55 -8.38
C ALA A 134 17.52 2.01 -8.73
N GLU A 135 18.33 2.25 -9.77
CA GLU A 135 18.65 3.58 -10.27
C GLU A 135 17.42 4.23 -10.92
N ARG A 136 16.70 3.48 -11.75
CA ARG A 136 15.46 3.95 -12.38
C ARG A 136 14.40 4.31 -11.34
N PHE A 137 14.29 3.54 -10.25
CA PHE A 137 13.40 3.85 -9.13
C PHE A 137 13.70 5.20 -8.50
N ALA A 138 14.98 5.46 -8.16
CA ALA A 138 15.38 6.73 -7.57
C ALA A 138 15.10 7.92 -8.50
N HIS A 139 15.41 7.78 -9.79
CA HIS A 139 15.11 8.79 -10.80
C HIS A 139 13.59 9.01 -10.97
N ALA A 140 12.81 7.94 -11.03
CA ALA A 140 11.35 8.03 -11.18
C ALA A 140 10.70 8.72 -9.98
N LEU A 141 11.10 8.37 -8.75
CA LEU A 141 10.60 9.01 -7.52
C LEU A 141 10.88 10.52 -7.52
N SER A 142 12.12 10.90 -7.82
CA SER A 142 12.52 12.32 -7.91
C SER A 142 11.75 13.06 -8.99
N TYR A 143 11.63 12.47 -10.18
CA TYR A 143 10.90 13.06 -11.30
C TYR A 143 9.41 13.29 -10.95
N MET A 144 8.73 12.28 -10.39
CA MET A 144 7.34 12.41 -9.97
C MET A 144 7.14 13.52 -8.94
N ARG A 145 8.04 13.65 -7.96
CA ARG A 145 7.98 14.72 -6.97
C ARG A 145 8.15 16.11 -7.59
N GLN A 146 9.07 16.26 -8.55
CA GLN A 146 9.26 17.52 -9.27
C GLN A 146 8.02 17.91 -10.08
N LEU A 147 7.35 16.93 -10.75
CA LEU A 147 6.12 17.18 -11.49
C LEU A 147 4.98 17.75 -10.63
N MET A 148 4.93 17.36 -9.36
CA MET A 148 3.88 17.81 -8.43
C MET A 148 4.10 19.24 -7.92
N GLN A 149 5.27 19.84 -8.14
CA GLN A 149 5.55 21.22 -7.74
C GLN A 149 4.76 22.22 -8.61
N ALA A 150 4.44 23.38 -8.03
CA ALA A 150 3.67 24.42 -8.71
C ALA A 150 4.49 25.18 -9.76
N GLY A 151 3.80 25.73 -10.76
CA GLY A 151 4.35 26.61 -11.77
C GLY A 151 4.96 25.91 -12.98
N LEU A 152 5.63 26.68 -13.83
CA LEU A 152 6.33 26.18 -15.00
C LEU A 152 7.59 25.45 -14.59
N LEU A 153 7.68 24.21 -14.99
CA LEU A 153 8.75 23.29 -14.58
C LEU A 153 9.89 23.25 -15.61
N ALA A 154 11.07 22.94 -15.10
CA ALA A 154 12.22 22.50 -15.90
C ALA A 154 12.78 21.24 -15.25
N ILE A 155 12.67 20.10 -15.95
CA ILE A 155 13.16 18.82 -15.49
C ILE A 155 14.21 18.33 -16.49
N ASP A 156 15.36 17.93 -15.97
CA ASP A 156 16.42 17.23 -16.71
C ASP A 156 16.79 15.97 -15.93
N SER A 157 16.50 14.83 -16.52
CA SER A 157 16.62 13.51 -15.87
C SER A 157 16.96 12.46 -16.94
N PRO A 158 17.62 11.36 -16.58
CA PRO A 158 17.81 10.21 -17.47
C PRO A 158 16.48 9.64 -18.02
N LEU A 159 15.35 9.89 -17.34
CA LEU A 159 14.03 9.44 -17.77
C LEU A 159 13.28 10.44 -18.67
N GLY A 160 13.90 11.55 -19.02
CA GLY A 160 13.33 12.55 -19.91
C GLY A 160 13.54 13.98 -19.42
N ARG A 161 13.42 14.92 -20.35
CA ARG A 161 13.64 16.35 -20.09
C ARG A 161 12.61 17.23 -20.77
N PHE A 162 12.22 18.30 -20.09
CA PHE A 162 11.42 19.38 -20.68
C PHE A 162 11.62 20.68 -19.90
N LYS A 163 11.21 21.81 -20.51
CA LYS A 163 11.26 23.13 -19.89
C LYS A 163 10.07 23.97 -20.34
N GLY A 164 9.52 24.75 -19.40
CA GLY A 164 8.48 25.74 -19.71
C GLY A 164 7.09 25.16 -19.88
N ALA A 165 6.81 23.99 -19.27
CA ALA A 165 5.47 23.43 -19.20
C ALA A 165 5.03 23.26 -17.74
N GLU A 166 3.73 23.31 -17.51
CA GLU A 166 3.13 23.00 -16.21
C GLU A 166 2.51 21.61 -16.26
N PHE A 167 2.71 20.84 -15.20
CA PHE A 167 2.07 19.56 -15.01
C PHE A 167 0.76 19.71 -14.23
N LEU A 168 -0.36 19.26 -14.79
CA LEU A 168 -1.70 19.34 -14.20
C LEU A 168 -2.40 17.97 -14.29
N PRO A 169 -3.34 17.63 -13.33
CA PRO A 169 -3.65 18.43 -12.14
C PRO A 169 -2.55 18.36 -11.08
N LYS A 170 -2.56 19.26 -10.11
CA LYS A 170 -1.74 19.17 -8.91
C LYS A 170 -2.41 18.31 -7.85
N PRO A 171 -1.67 17.70 -6.91
CA PRO A 171 -2.27 17.03 -5.75
C PRO A 171 -3.15 17.97 -4.91
N VAL A 172 -4.20 17.43 -4.28
CA VAL A 172 -5.14 18.19 -3.43
C VAL A 172 -4.42 18.89 -2.28
N ALA A 173 -3.50 18.18 -1.62
CA ALA A 173 -2.73 18.70 -0.48
C ALA A 173 -1.33 19.23 -0.88
N GLY A 174 -1.08 19.45 -2.19
CA GLY A 174 0.23 19.87 -2.70
C GLY A 174 1.24 18.75 -2.91
N ALA A 175 1.04 17.60 -2.28
CA ALA A 175 1.85 16.39 -2.47
C ALA A 175 1.01 15.13 -2.21
N ILE A 176 1.39 14.03 -2.85
CA ILE A 176 0.86 12.68 -2.56
C ILE A 176 1.91 11.96 -1.72
N PRO A 177 1.54 11.38 -0.55
CA PRO A 177 2.48 10.60 0.25
C PRO A 177 3.01 9.38 -0.53
N MET A 178 4.35 9.24 -0.59
CA MET A 178 5.03 8.14 -1.26
C MET A 178 5.80 7.29 -0.26
N MET A 179 5.31 6.07 0.00
CA MET A 179 5.89 5.10 0.91
C MET A 179 6.82 4.16 0.14
N VAL A 180 8.10 4.14 0.46
CA VAL A 180 9.05 3.21 -0.18
C VAL A 180 8.84 1.80 0.38
N THR A 181 8.74 0.81 -0.51
CA THR A 181 8.52 -0.60 -0.15
C THR A 181 9.82 -1.37 -0.11
N GLY A 182 10.05 -2.07 1.00
CA GLY A 182 11.29 -2.82 1.21
C GLY A 182 12.51 -1.91 1.14
N SER A 183 13.56 -2.35 0.47
CA SER A 183 14.69 -1.51 0.14
C SER A 183 14.53 -0.77 -1.19
N SER A 184 13.77 -1.33 -2.14
CA SER A 184 13.71 -0.87 -3.54
C SER A 184 15.09 -0.60 -4.14
N GLY A 185 16.10 -1.37 -3.70
CA GLY A 185 17.50 -1.22 -4.11
C GLY A 185 18.23 -0.03 -3.48
N GLN A 186 17.64 0.64 -2.49
CA GLN A 186 18.19 1.82 -1.82
C GLN A 186 18.72 1.48 -0.42
N SER A 187 19.62 2.33 0.10
CA SER A 187 20.07 2.24 1.48
C SER A 187 18.99 2.72 2.46
N LEU A 188 19.06 2.29 3.70
CA LEU A 188 18.14 2.72 4.75
C LEU A 188 18.21 4.25 4.98
N ALA A 189 19.39 4.85 4.88
CA ALA A 189 19.60 6.29 4.96
C ALA A 189 18.90 7.02 3.80
N TRP A 190 19.02 6.50 2.58
CA TRP A 190 18.33 7.07 1.42
C TRP A 190 16.80 7.04 1.61
N ILE A 191 16.25 5.92 2.10
CA ILE A 191 14.82 5.80 2.38
C ILE A 191 14.40 6.81 3.46
N ALA A 192 15.21 6.94 4.53
CA ALA A 192 14.95 7.90 5.60
C ALA A 192 15.00 9.35 5.12
N GLU A 193 15.76 9.67 4.11
CA GLU A 193 15.84 11.01 3.53
C GLU A 193 14.71 11.30 2.53
N HIS A 194 14.42 10.34 1.65
CA HIS A 194 13.61 10.58 0.45
C HIS A 194 12.17 10.06 0.53
N ALA A 195 11.83 9.14 1.44
CA ALA A 195 10.48 8.59 1.53
C ALA A 195 9.59 9.38 2.51
N ASP A 196 8.29 9.46 2.24
CA ASP A 196 7.33 10.01 3.22
C ASP A 196 6.93 8.98 4.28
N GLY A 197 7.27 7.73 4.06
CA GLY A 197 7.12 6.60 4.97
C GLY A 197 7.76 5.34 4.42
N TRP A 198 7.74 4.28 5.19
CA TRP A 198 8.37 3.01 4.83
C TRP A 198 7.40 1.84 4.99
N LEU A 199 7.30 1.01 3.96
CA LEU A 199 6.52 -0.22 3.96
C LEU A 199 7.48 -1.40 3.96
N THR A 200 7.36 -2.30 4.95
CA THR A 200 8.14 -3.53 4.99
C THR A 200 7.26 -4.75 5.11
N TYR A 201 7.74 -5.87 4.59
CA TYR A 201 7.10 -7.15 4.82
C TYR A 201 7.39 -7.63 6.24
N PRO A 202 6.40 -8.21 6.94
CA PRO A 202 6.62 -8.77 8.25
C PRO A 202 7.47 -10.04 8.13
N ASN A 203 8.23 -10.33 9.19
CA ASN A 203 8.95 -11.58 9.30
C ASN A 203 8.38 -12.38 10.46
N ALA A 204 8.17 -13.68 10.26
CA ALA A 204 7.84 -14.63 11.32
C ALA A 204 6.72 -14.17 12.27
N THR A 205 5.60 -13.72 11.73
CA THR A 205 4.44 -13.18 12.48
C THR A 205 3.80 -14.18 13.44
N HIS A 206 4.06 -15.46 13.20
CA HIS A 206 3.65 -16.57 14.08
C HIS A 206 4.53 -16.74 15.33
N THR A 207 5.69 -16.04 15.40
CA THR A 207 6.62 -16.12 16.53
C THR A 207 6.59 -14.84 17.38
N PRO A 208 6.91 -14.91 18.67
CA PRO A 208 7.04 -13.72 19.52
C PRO A 208 8.19 -12.79 19.10
N THR A 209 9.23 -13.33 18.45
CA THR A 209 10.43 -12.58 18.04
C THR A 209 10.21 -11.75 16.77
N GLY A 210 9.23 -12.07 15.93
CA GLY A 210 8.95 -11.33 14.70
C GLY A 210 8.70 -9.83 14.93
N PRO A 211 7.78 -9.45 15.82
CA PRO A 211 7.56 -8.03 16.15
C PRO A 211 8.78 -7.33 16.77
N GLN A 212 9.63 -8.05 17.51
CA GLN A 212 10.85 -7.49 18.10
C GLN A 212 11.87 -7.11 17.02
N HIS A 213 12.13 -8.00 16.07
CA HIS A 213 13.00 -7.71 14.91
C HIS A 213 12.45 -6.56 14.06
N LEU A 214 11.13 -6.48 13.92
CA LEU A 214 10.50 -5.35 13.22
C LEU A 214 10.72 -4.04 13.97
N ALA A 215 10.58 -4.04 15.30
CA ALA A 215 10.85 -2.87 16.14
C ALA A 215 12.28 -2.36 16.00
N GLU A 216 13.27 -3.25 15.97
CA GLU A 216 14.68 -2.90 15.76
C GLU A 216 14.89 -2.23 14.41
N LYS A 217 14.32 -2.78 13.34
CA LYS A 217 14.39 -2.20 11.99
C LYS A 217 13.72 -0.82 11.91
N ILE A 218 12.56 -0.67 12.49
CA ILE A 218 11.83 0.61 12.51
C ILE A 218 12.61 1.66 13.26
N ARG A 219 13.19 1.30 14.42
CA ARG A 219 14.03 2.20 15.21
C ARG A 219 15.24 2.66 14.42
N ALA A 220 16.02 1.71 13.87
CA ALA A 220 17.18 2.02 13.06
C ALA A 220 16.89 2.94 11.87
N TRP A 221 15.72 2.79 11.24
CA TRP A 221 15.28 3.68 10.17
C TRP A 221 14.89 5.07 10.71
N ARG A 222 14.13 5.14 11.82
CA ARG A 222 13.69 6.41 12.41
C ARG A 222 14.85 7.26 12.91
N ASP A 223 15.89 6.63 13.43
CA ASP A 223 17.10 7.32 13.89
C ASP A 223 17.86 8.04 12.75
N LEU A 224 17.62 7.64 11.51
CA LEU A 224 18.18 8.25 10.30
C LEU A 224 17.31 9.35 9.69
N ILE A 225 16.06 9.54 10.16
CA ILE A 225 15.15 10.55 9.59
C ILE A 225 15.63 11.96 9.93
N PRO A 226 15.86 12.83 8.93
CA PRO A 226 16.34 14.19 9.17
C PRO A 226 15.38 14.97 10.11
N GLY A 227 15.96 15.58 11.14
CA GLY A 227 15.22 16.37 12.12
C GLY A 227 14.24 15.61 13.00
N GLY A 228 14.27 14.27 12.99
CA GLY A 228 13.36 13.42 13.78
C GLY A 228 11.89 13.58 13.41
N ALA A 229 11.59 14.01 12.17
CA ALA A 229 10.23 14.21 11.71
C ALA A 229 9.44 12.88 11.75
N PHE A 230 8.15 12.94 12.11
CA PHE A 230 7.31 11.75 12.05
C PHE A 230 7.14 11.28 10.60
N ARG A 231 7.53 10.03 10.34
CA ARG A 231 7.22 9.31 9.09
C ARG A 231 6.62 7.96 9.45
N PRO A 232 5.46 7.60 8.86
CA PRO A 232 4.78 6.36 9.20
C PRO A 232 5.53 5.14 8.68
N HIS A 233 5.48 4.08 9.47
CA HIS A 233 5.84 2.74 9.04
C HIS A 233 4.59 1.90 8.82
N MET A 234 4.63 1.06 7.79
CA MET A 234 3.53 0.19 7.41
C MET A 234 4.04 -1.23 7.19
N THR A 235 3.16 -2.20 7.46
CA THR A 235 3.39 -3.61 7.14
C THR A 235 2.10 -4.27 6.67
N ASN A 236 2.20 -5.49 6.14
CA ASN A 236 1.06 -6.27 5.70
C ASN A 236 1.14 -7.70 6.24
N GLU A 237 0.01 -8.40 6.26
CA GLU A 237 -0.06 -9.84 6.50
C GLU A 237 -1.18 -10.46 5.69
N TRP A 238 -0.93 -11.64 5.15
CA TRP A 238 -1.95 -12.48 4.57
C TRP A 238 -2.54 -13.36 5.67
N ILE A 239 -3.84 -13.22 5.94
CA ILE A 239 -4.49 -13.93 7.04
C ILE A 239 -5.53 -14.92 6.55
N ASP A 240 -5.63 -16.03 7.25
CA ASP A 240 -6.75 -16.95 7.25
C ASP A 240 -7.39 -16.91 8.63
N LEU A 241 -8.39 -16.03 8.79
CA LEU A 241 -9.09 -15.83 10.07
C LEU A 241 -10.12 -16.93 10.25
N VAL A 242 -9.97 -17.73 11.31
CA VAL A 242 -10.87 -18.84 11.62
C VAL A 242 -11.92 -18.46 12.67
N ASP A 243 -13.02 -19.23 12.75
CA ASP A 243 -14.13 -18.96 13.65
C ASP A 243 -13.77 -19.12 15.14
N ASP A 244 -12.84 -20.02 15.46
CA ASP A 244 -12.32 -20.17 16.82
C ASP A 244 -11.48 -18.94 17.21
N PRO A 245 -11.97 -18.10 18.15
CA PRO A 245 -11.27 -16.89 18.54
C PRO A 245 -9.93 -17.15 19.23
N ASP A 246 -9.74 -18.32 19.79
CA ASP A 246 -8.54 -18.73 20.53
C ASP A 246 -7.54 -19.52 19.67
N HIS A 247 -7.83 -19.75 18.38
CA HIS A 247 -6.93 -20.47 17.51
C HIS A 247 -5.54 -19.81 17.47
N PRO A 248 -4.46 -20.57 17.73
CA PRO A 248 -3.11 -20.03 17.80
C PRO A 248 -2.63 -19.53 16.44
N ARG A 249 -1.65 -18.63 16.44
CA ARG A 249 -0.99 -18.16 15.21
C ARG A 249 -0.19 -19.29 14.58
N THR A 250 -0.67 -19.82 13.47
CA THR A 250 -0.13 -20.96 12.75
C THR A 250 0.31 -20.55 11.35
N PRO A 251 1.57 -20.75 10.95
CA PRO A 251 2.03 -20.42 9.61
C PRO A 251 1.50 -21.44 8.59
N LEU A 252 0.99 -20.93 7.46
CA LEU A 252 0.61 -21.71 6.29
C LEU A 252 1.47 -21.30 5.09
N HIS A 253 1.56 -22.15 4.08
CA HIS A 253 2.31 -21.91 2.84
C HIS A 253 3.74 -21.42 3.10
N GLY A 254 4.48 -22.14 3.97
CA GLY A 254 5.85 -21.77 4.31
C GLY A 254 6.01 -20.48 5.12
N GLY A 255 4.93 -20.02 5.80
CA GLY A 255 4.91 -18.77 6.56
C GLY A 255 4.41 -17.57 5.79
N TYR A 256 3.94 -17.76 4.55
CA TYR A 256 3.38 -16.69 3.73
C TYR A 256 1.98 -16.25 4.19
N VAL A 257 1.20 -17.16 4.81
CA VAL A 257 -0.14 -16.88 5.34
C VAL A 257 -0.17 -17.21 6.81
N LEU A 258 -0.74 -16.35 7.61
CA LEU A 258 -0.99 -16.56 9.03
C LEU A 258 -2.43 -17.03 9.25
N ARG A 259 -2.62 -18.30 9.64
CA ARG A 259 -3.90 -18.78 10.18
C ARG A 259 -3.98 -18.45 11.65
N THR A 260 -5.08 -17.82 12.07
CA THR A 260 -5.25 -17.44 13.49
C THR A 260 -6.72 -17.16 13.80
N GLY A 261 -7.07 -17.25 15.09
CA GLY A 261 -8.30 -16.65 15.59
C GLY A 261 -8.13 -15.14 15.86
N ARG A 262 -9.26 -14.43 16.09
CA ARG A 262 -9.21 -12.97 16.27
C ARG A 262 -8.34 -12.51 17.45
N LYS A 263 -8.27 -13.28 18.55
CA LYS A 263 -7.41 -12.92 19.69
C LYS A 263 -5.92 -12.97 19.33
N GLY A 264 -5.51 -13.97 18.55
CA GLY A 264 -4.16 -14.06 18.04
C GLY A 264 -3.80 -12.92 17.06
N LEU A 265 -4.77 -12.51 16.23
CA LEU A 265 -4.63 -11.35 15.34
C LEU A 265 -4.50 -10.05 16.15
N MET A 266 -5.38 -9.84 17.14
CA MET A 266 -5.32 -8.64 17.99
C MET A 266 -3.97 -8.52 18.69
N ALA A 267 -3.49 -9.62 19.29
CA ALA A 267 -2.18 -9.65 19.95
C ALA A 267 -1.03 -9.33 18.99
N LEU A 268 -1.12 -9.74 17.71
CA LEU A 268 -0.15 -9.38 16.69
C LEU A 268 -0.20 -7.88 16.38
N LEU A 269 -1.39 -7.32 16.18
CA LEU A 269 -1.56 -5.89 15.88
C LEU A 269 -1.10 -5.00 17.03
N GLU A 270 -1.37 -5.38 18.28
CA GLU A 270 -0.86 -4.71 19.48
C GLU A 270 0.67 -4.75 19.55
N ALA A 271 1.27 -5.91 19.27
CA ALA A 271 2.72 -6.06 19.21
C ALA A 271 3.34 -5.21 18.08
N TRP A 272 2.68 -5.10 16.94
CA TRP A 272 3.11 -4.23 15.85
C TRP A 272 2.98 -2.74 16.20
N GLN A 273 1.89 -2.35 16.85
CA GLN A 273 1.75 -0.97 17.34
C GLN A 273 2.88 -0.62 18.32
N ALA A 274 3.18 -1.51 19.27
CA ALA A 274 4.29 -1.34 20.20
C ALA A 274 5.66 -1.32 19.50
N ALA A 275 5.81 -2.05 18.39
CA ALA A 275 7.00 -2.02 17.54
C ALA A 275 7.14 -0.72 16.72
N GLY A 276 6.09 0.12 16.70
CA GLY A 276 6.09 1.39 15.97
C GLY A 276 5.46 1.32 14.58
N VAL A 277 4.73 0.26 14.24
CA VAL A 277 3.91 0.20 13.02
C VAL A 277 2.72 1.15 13.15
N ASN A 278 2.46 1.94 12.11
CA ASN A 278 1.36 2.90 12.08
C ASN A 278 0.19 2.45 11.20
N HIS A 279 0.41 1.45 10.34
CA HIS A 279 -0.65 0.87 9.54
C HIS A 279 -0.36 -0.59 9.20
N ALA A 280 -1.37 -1.44 9.38
CA ALA A 280 -1.36 -2.84 8.99
C ALA A 280 -2.36 -3.09 7.86
N ALA A 281 -1.89 -3.57 6.71
CA ALA A 281 -2.73 -3.95 5.59
C ALA A 281 -2.95 -5.48 5.62
N LEU A 282 -4.18 -5.91 5.83
CA LEU A 282 -4.54 -7.33 5.92
C LEU A 282 -5.04 -7.86 4.59
N GLY A 283 -4.43 -8.92 4.08
CA GLY A 283 -4.89 -9.65 2.92
C GLY A 283 -5.71 -10.87 3.35
N ILE A 284 -6.99 -10.93 2.97
CA ILE A 284 -7.90 -12.02 3.33
C ILE A 284 -8.18 -13.00 2.20
N GLN A 285 -7.47 -12.86 1.09
CA GLN A 285 -7.70 -13.65 -0.13
C GLN A 285 -7.48 -15.16 0.06
N PHE A 286 -6.72 -15.56 1.08
CA PHE A 286 -6.48 -16.97 1.43
C PHE A 286 -7.44 -17.49 2.51
N SER A 287 -8.32 -16.63 3.04
CA SER A 287 -9.29 -17.06 4.05
C SER A 287 -10.25 -18.10 3.50
N GLN A 288 -10.52 -19.11 4.30
CA GLN A 288 -11.51 -20.15 3.98
C GLN A 288 -12.94 -19.68 4.18
N ARG A 289 -13.13 -18.63 4.98
CA ARG A 289 -14.43 -18.01 5.26
C ARG A 289 -14.82 -17.02 4.16
N PRO A 290 -16.13 -16.75 3.99
CA PRO A 290 -16.59 -15.67 3.11
C PRO A 290 -15.98 -14.32 3.49
N ALA A 291 -15.49 -13.58 2.50
CA ALA A 291 -14.84 -12.29 2.75
C ALA A 291 -15.74 -11.29 3.51
N SER A 292 -17.06 -11.29 3.23
CA SER A 292 -18.02 -10.44 3.95
C SER A 292 -18.05 -10.72 5.46
N GLU A 293 -18.05 -12.00 5.85
CA GLU A 293 -18.07 -12.41 7.26
C GLU A 293 -16.77 -12.02 7.98
N VAL A 294 -15.62 -12.26 7.31
CA VAL A 294 -14.32 -11.85 7.85
C VAL A 294 -14.26 -10.34 8.05
N LEU A 295 -14.74 -9.56 7.06
CA LEU A 295 -14.77 -8.10 7.16
C LEU A 295 -15.71 -7.63 8.29
N GLU A 296 -16.86 -8.28 8.48
CA GLU A 296 -17.79 -7.97 9.56
C GLU A 296 -17.15 -8.23 10.93
N GLU A 297 -16.51 -9.37 11.13
CA GLU A 297 -15.81 -9.69 12.39
C GLU A 297 -14.65 -8.72 12.65
N LEU A 298 -13.82 -8.43 11.65
CA LEU A 298 -12.75 -7.45 11.79
C LEU A 298 -13.30 -6.06 12.16
N ALA A 299 -14.40 -5.65 11.55
CA ALA A 299 -15.01 -4.35 11.84
C ALA A 299 -15.62 -4.29 13.26
N ALA A 300 -16.27 -5.37 13.69
CA ALA A 300 -16.95 -5.40 14.98
C ALA A 300 -15.99 -5.58 16.17
N ASP A 301 -15.00 -6.47 16.01
CA ASP A 301 -14.20 -6.94 17.15
C ASP A 301 -12.74 -6.43 17.12
N VAL A 302 -12.21 -6.00 15.97
CA VAL A 302 -10.81 -5.58 15.86
C VAL A 302 -10.68 -4.06 15.71
N LEU A 303 -11.41 -3.45 14.78
CA LEU A 303 -11.28 -2.00 14.50
C LEU A 303 -11.57 -1.09 15.71
N PRO A 304 -12.45 -1.42 16.68
CA PRO A 304 -12.61 -0.60 17.88
C PRO A 304 -11.33 -0.39 18.70
N HIS A 305 -10.39 -1.32 18.61
CA HIS A 305 -9.08 -1.24 19.27
C HIS A 305 -8.03 -0.48 18.43
N PHE A 306 -8.26 -0.36 17.12
CA PHE A 306 -7.37 0.29 16.15
C PHE A 306 -8.15 1.27 15.26
N PRO A 307 -8.79 2.29 15.84
CA PRO A 307 -9.69 3.17 15.11
C PRO A 307 -8.95 3.95 14.03
N SER A 308 -9.58 4.08 12.87
CA SER A 308 -9.10 4.98 11.83
C SER A 308 -9.14 6.44 12.33
N HIS A 309 -8.10 7.22 12.04
CA HIS A 309 -8.06 8.62 12.45
C HIS A 309 -8.92 9.44 11.47
N GLY A 310 -9.94 10.06 12.03
CA GLY A 310 -10.88 11.01 11.50
C GLY A 310 -11.01 11.17 9.97
N ALA A 311 -12.21 11.25 9.49
CA ALA A 311 -12.49 11.53 8.09
C ALA A 311 -11.60 12.68 7.59
N VAL A 312 -10.90 12.45 6.48
CA VAL A 312 -10.44 13.55 5.63
C VAL A 312 -11.65 14.47 5.46
N PRO A 313 -11.59 15.78 5.75
CA PRO A 313 -12.73 16.65 5.59
C PRO A 313 -13.29 16.45 4.16
N PRO A 314 -14.61 16.34 4.01
CA PRO A 314 -15.20 16.09 2.71
C PRO A 314 -14.72 17.15 1.73
N CYS A 315 -14.14 16.69 0.63
CA CYS A 315 -13.80 17.56 -0.47
C CYS A 315 -15.04 18.34 -0.88
N ARG A 316 -14.91 19.63 -1.10
CA ARG A 316 -16.01 20.40 -1.68
C ARG A 316 -16.38 19.75 -3.00
N PRO A 317 -17.66 19.44 -3.25
CA PRO A 317 -18.07 18.87 -4.52
C PRO A 317 -17.63 19.80 -5.65
N TRP A 318 -17.09 19.21 -6.72
CA TRP A 318 -16.84 19.91 -7.96
C TRP A 318 -18.17 20.48 -8.45
N ASN A 319 -18.30 21.79 -8.44
CA ASN A 319 -19.37 22.48 -9.19
C ASN A 319 -18.87 22.64 -10.63
N PHE A 320 -19.27 21.73 -11.51
CA PHE A 320 -19.13 21.91 -12.95
C PHE A 320 -20.16 22.95 -13.44
#